data_79adce3bc0faaed0e5022bb607559c54
#
_entry.id   79adce3bc0faaed0e5022bb607559c54
#
_cell.length_a   1.000
_cell.length_b   1.000
_cell.length_c   1.000
_cell.angle_alpha   90.00
_cell.angle_beta   90.00
_cell.angle_gamma   90.00
#
_symmetry.space_group_name_H-M   'P 1'
#
loop_
_entity.id
_entity.type
_entity.pdbx_description
1 polymer ?
#
loop_
_entity_poly.entity_id
_entity_poly.type
_entity_poly.pdbx_seq_one_letter_code
_entity_poly.pdbx_strand_id
1 'polypeptide(L)'
;MTKRLTLGGGTLLALALFFIGLTVLFNYALRGWRLDLTQNHLYTTAPGTDRILKSIKEPINLYFFFSEKLADQAPQYKSYGIRVREFLEELQARSNGNVRLHVIDPQPFSEEEDRATELGVKAIPAGSQQFFFGLAGTNSTDGKAAIGIFDPDKEAFLEYDVVKLIYTLANPKKPVVAWLSTIPMTENFDQRSGQVRPPWAIYAQLEQLFDLRQVDANAAKIDPDVNALVIVHPKGLSPATQWAIDQYALRGGHILLFVDPVADADPATAGDPNNPMAAMGADKSSHFGTLLTDWGVNFDPKQVIADRARALVVSMHEGEPPQQHLGLLGLDQSSLNSNDVISSGVSKVNVATAGFLSPIKGATTKFEPLLQSSDQAEPMPAQRFAMLFDPSSLMDGFKPTGQRYTIGARVTGNVKTMFPNGPPTGVTLAAGQTALKESVKPLNLIVFADTDMLADFMWVREQNFFGQRVEQELANNGELVLNALDNLSGSADLISVRARGTYFRPFERVEALRRVADEKFHAKEQELEAQLRDTEQKLETLQSKRSDQSNIILTPEQEKELDHFQEEKVGIRKQLRQVRAGLDEEIKGLGNLLKFLNIVVVPFLFAALVLIIAAFRKRKTLSATNNKGSNT
;
A
#
# COMPACT_ATOMS: atom_id res chain seq x y z
N MET A 1 -26.59 -69.68 -1.21
CA MET A 1 -27.53 -68.83 -0.43
C MET A 1 -26.76 -67.78 0.34
N THR A 2 -26.56 -66.64 -0.24
CA THR A 2 -25.95 -65.48 0.46
C THR A 2 -27.03 -64.83 1.33
N LYS A 3 -26.92 -64.97 2.65
CA LYS A 3 -27.74 -64.24 3.62
C LYS A 3 -27.60 -62.71 3.29
N ARG A 4 -28.65 -62.12 2.75
CA ARG A 4 -28.79 -60.67 2.77
C ARG A 4 -28.91 -60.26 4.22
N LEU A 5 -27.88 -59.59 4.76
CA LEU A 5 -27.92 -58.88 6.00
C LEU A 5 -29.01 -57.80 5.89
N THR A 6 -30.23 -58.13 6.28
CA THR A 6 -31.25 -57.14 6.55
C THR A 6 -30.82 -56.42 7.82
N LEU A 7 -30.33 -55.20 7.66
CA LEU A 7 -30.05 -54.33 8.79
C LEU A 7 -31.37 -54.05 9.52
N GLY A 8 -31.62 -54.80 10.60
CA GLY A 8 -32.76 -54.55 11.49
C GLY A 8 -32.64 -53.18 12.13
N GLY A 9 -33.75 -52.56 12.52
CA GLY A 9 -33.79 -51.23 13.09
C GLY A 9 -32.80 -51.01 14.26
N GLY A 10 -32.52 -52.05 15.04
CA GLY A 10 -31.52 -52.03 16.12
C GLY A 10 -30.07 -51.86 15.65
N THR A 11 -29.71 -52.43 14.48
CA THR A 11 -28.35 -52.29 13.89
C THR A 11 -28.16 -50.91 13.29
N LEU A 12 -29.22 -50.32 12.73
CA LEU A 12 -29.20 -48.93 12.24
C LEU A 12 -29.08 -47.95 13.40
N LEU A 13 -29.79 -48.18 14.50
CA LEU A 13 -29.68 -47.36 15.71
C LEU A 13 -28.27 -47.42 16.32
N ALA A 14 -27.70 -48.63 16.43
CA ALA A 14 -26.33 -48.83 16.93
C ALA A 14 -25.29 -48.14 16.03
N LEU A 15 -25.45 -48.19 14.68
CA LEU A 15 -24.58 -47.51 13.74
C LEU A 15 -24.70 -45.97 13.86
N ALA A 16 -25.91 -45.46 14.06
CA ALA A 16 -26.15 -44.04 14.27
C ALA A 16 -25.52 -43.52 15.57
N LEU A 17 -25.70 -44.29 16.67
CA LEU A 17 -25.07 -43.97 17.96
C LEU A 17 -23.54 -44.04 17.89
N PHE A 18 -22.99 -45.04 17.19
CA PHE A 18 -21.55 -45.15 16.95
C PHE A 18 -21.02 -43.99 16.14
N PHE A 19 -21.74 -43.58 15.07
CA PHE A 19 -21.39 -42.42 14.26
C PHE A 19 -21.41 -41.13 15.07
N ILE A 20 -22.44 -40.90 15.90
CA ILE A 20 -22.53 -39.73 16.79
C ILE A 20 -21.37 -39.77 17.80
N GLY A 21 -21.12 -40.93 18.45
CA GLY A 21 -20.02 -41.07 19.38
C GLY A 21 -18.66 -40.84 18.75
N LEU A 22 -18.45 -41.35 17.53
CA LEU A 22 -17.21 -41.11 16.76
C LEU A 22 -17.06 -39.64 16.38
N THR A 23 -18.14 -38.97 15.95
CA THR A 23 -18.15 -37.56 15.62
C THR A 23 -17.81 -36.69 16.84
N VAL A 24 -18.40 -36.97 17.99
CA VAL A 24 -18.08 -36.29 19.25
C VAL A 24 -16.64 -36.54 19.67
N LEU A 25 -16.15 -37.78 19.57
CA LEU A 25 -14.78 -38.15 19.89
C LEU A 25 -13.78 -37.43 18.97
N PHE A 26 -14.03 -37.42 17.65
CA PHE A 26 -13.19 -36.71 16.68
C PHE A 26 -13.23 -35.19 16.90
N ASN A 27 -14.40 -34.61 17.19
CA ASN A 27 -14.53 -33.20 17.50
C ASN A 27 -13.76 -32.81 18.77
N TYR A 28 -13.72 -33.69 19.77
CA TYR A 28 -12.97 -33.49 21.00
C TYR A 28 -11.46 -33.73 20.82
N ALA A 29 -11.07 -34.83 20.17
CA ALA A 29 -9.67 -35.23 19.98
C ALA A 29 -8.93 -34.38 18.96
N LEU A 30 -9.63 -33.86 17.92
CA LEU A 30 -9.08 -33.02 16.85
C LEU A 30 -9.37 -31.53 17.08
N ARG A 31 -9.85 -31.17 18.26
CA ARG A 31 -10.12 -29.79 18.64
C ARG A 31 -8.80 -28.99 18.59
N GLY A 32 -8.66 -28.14 17.59
CA GLY A 32 -7.43 -27.35 17.35
C GLY A 32 -6.46 -27.96 16.33
N TRP A 33 -6.74 -29.15 15.80
CA TRP A 33 -5.96 -29.70 14.70
C TRP A 33 -6.52 -29.17 13.37
N ARG A 34 -5.82 -28.20 12.78
CA ARG A 34 -6.14 -27.66 11.46
C ARG A 34 -5.02 -28.07 10.50
N LEU A 35 -5.36 -28.76 9.42
CA LEU A 35 -4.46 -29.05 8.33
C LEU A 35 -4.70 -27.98 7.25
N ASP A 36 -3.78 -27.03 7.16
CA ASP A 36 -3.84 -26.02 6.13
C ASP A 36 -3.30 -26.58 4.82
N LEU A 37 -4.20 -26.91 3.90
CA LEU A 37 -3.92 -27.44 2.57
C LEU A 37 -3.81 -26.33 1.52
N THR A 38 -3.91 -25.06 1.92
CA THR A 38 -3.76 -23.95 0.99
C THR A 38 -2.29 -23.78 0.58
N GLN A 39 -2.06 -23.39 -0.67
CA GLN A 39 -0.72 -23.29 -1.25
C GLN A 39 0.19 -22.31 -0.49
N ASN A 40 -0.37 -21.34 0.23
CA ASN A 40 0.36 -20.30 0.98
C ASN A 40 0.14 -20.37 2.49
N HIS A 41 -0.38 -21.50 3.00
CA HIS A 41 -0.70 -21.67 4.42
C HIS A 41 -1.55 -20.53 5.02
N LEU A 42 -2.63 -20.18 4.31
CA LEU A 42 -3.44 -18.99 4.56
C LEU A 42 -4.13 -18.98 5.93
N TYR A 43 -4.43 -20.16 6.47
CA TYR A 43 -5.08 -20.36 7.77
C TYR A 43 -4.10 -20.71 8.90
N THR A 44 -2.80 -20.62 8.65
CA THR A 44 -1.76 -20.82 9.68
C THR A 44 -1.13 -19.47 10.01
N THR A 45 -1.06 -19.05 11.25
CA THR A 45 -0.41 -17.80 11.67
C THR A 45 1.08 -17.79 11.38
N ALA A 46 1.65 -16.61 11.14
CA ALA A 46 3.09 -16.47 10.95
C ALA A 46 3.87 -16.87 12.21
N PRO A 47 5.07 -17.42 12.09
CA PRO A 47 5.92 -17.70 13.26
C PRO A 47 6.20 -16.44 14.11
N GLY A 48 6.23 -15.25 13.51
CA GLY A 48 6.34 -13.98 14.22
C GLY A 48 5.14 -13.68 15.10
N THR A 49 3.94 -13.96 14.60
CA THR A 49 2.69 -13.83 15.35
C THR A 49 2.72 -14.67 16.62
N ASP A 50 3.11 -15.94 16.50
CA ASP A 50 3.19 -16.84 17.67
C ASP A 50 4.23 -16.34 18.70
N ARG A 51 5.36 -15.78 18.25
CA ARG A 51 6.36 -15.21 19.17
C ARG A 51 5.87 -13.94 19.86
N ILE A 52 5.18 -13.06 19.13
CA ILE A 52 4.56 -11.85 19.70
C ILE A 52 3.52 -12.24 20.75
N LEU A 53 2.59 -13.14 20.42
CA LEU A 53 1.56 -13.58 21.36
C LEU A 53 2.14 -14.20 22.64
N LYS A 54 3.23 -14.97 22.53
CA LYS A 54 3.95 -15.54 23.68
C LYS A 54 4.72 -14.50 24.50
N SER A 55 5.08 -13.37 23.90
CA SER A 55 5.82 -12.29 24.58
C SER A 55 4.93 -11.37 25.42
N ILE A 56 3.60 -11.44 25.26
CA ILE A 56 2.64 -10.62 25.99
C ILE A 56 2.68 -10.99 27.47
N LYS A 57 3.00 -10.01 28.31
CA LYS A 57 3.12 -10.17 29.77
C LYS A 57 1.85 -9.83 30.52
N GLU A 58 1.05 -8.90 29.99
CA GLU A 58 -0.16 -8.38 30.61
C GLU A 58 -1.37 -8.54 29.67
N PRO A 59 -2.57 -8.79 30.20
CA PRO A 59 -3.75 -9.02 29.38
C PRO A 59 -4.09 -7.82 28.50
N ILE A 60 -4.41 -8.09 27.23
CA ILE A 60 -4.90 -7.14 26.25
C ILE A 60 -6.36 -7.48 25.96
N ASN A 61 -7.25 -6.48 26.04
CA ASN A 61 -8.63 -6.64 25.65
C ASN A 61 -8.81 -6.11 24.23
N LEU A 62 -9.37 -6.93 23.35
CA LEU A 62 -9.73 -6.58 21.98
C LEU A 62 -11.26 -6.47 21.88
N TYR A 63 -11.74 -5.40 21.29
CA TYR A 63 -13.15 -5.11 21.04
C TYR A 63 -13.37 -5.07 19.53
N PHE A 64 -13.98 -6.12 19.00
CA PHE A 64 -14.31 -6.20 17.59
C PHE A 64 -15.73 -5.70 17.37
N PHE A 65 -15.87 -4.56 16.74
CA PHE A 65 -17.14 -3.93 16.41
C PHE A 65 -17.52 -4.30 14.97
N PHE A 66 -18.63 -5.00 14.82
CA PHE A 66 -19.11 -5.41 13.51
C PHE A 66 -20.63 -5.36 13.44
N SER A 67 -21.18 -4.43 12.63
CA SER A 67 -22.62 -4.27 12.39
C SER A 67 -23.13 -5.40 11.49
N GLU A 68 -23.38 -6.60 12.07
CA GLU A 68 -23.65 -7.83 11.34
C GLU A 68 -24.92 -7.74 10.48
N LYS A 69 -26.00 -7.13 11.00
CA LYS A 69 -27.27 -6.98 10.28
C LYS A 69 -27.15 -6.07 9.05
N LEU A 70 -26.37 -4.98 9.15
CA LEU A 70 -26.14 -4.07 8.03
C LEU A 70 -25.23 -4.72 6.97
N ALA A 71 -24.31 -5.58 7.37
CA ALA A 71 -23.44 -6.32 6.47
C ALA A 71 -24.19 -7.29 5.54
N ASP A 72 -25.44 -7.70 5.89
CA ASP A 72 -26.28 -8.54 5.01
C ASP A 72 -26.56 -7.86 3.64
N GLN A 73 -26.53 -6.55 3.59
CA GLN A 73 -26.71 -5.77 2.36
C GLN A 73 -25.42 -5.64 1.53
N ALA A 74 -24.26 -6.01 2.10
CA ALA A 74 -22.95 -5.92 1.47
C ALA A 74 -22.17 -7.23 1.65
N PRO A 75 -22.39 -8.25 0.80
CA PRO A 75 -21.85 -9.60 0.97
C PRO A 75 -20.33 -9.69 1.15
N GLN A 76 -19.58 -8.80 0.51
CA GLN A 76 -18.13 -8.71 0.67
C GLN A 76 -17.72 -8.35 2.10
N TYR A 77 -18.37 -7.36 2.72
CA TYR A 77 -18.11 -6.98 4.12
C TYR A 77 -18.55 -8.08 5.10
N LYS A 78 -19.66 -8.76 4.80
CA LYS A 78 -20.12 -9.89 5.62
C LYS A 78 -19.10 -11.04 5.62
N SER A 79 -18.65 -11.47 4.44
CA SER A 79 -17.68 -12.56 4.31
C SER A 79 -16.36 -12.20 4.99
N TYR A 80 -15.89 -10.98 4.80
CA TYR A 80 -14.67 -10.52 5.42
C TYR A 80 -14.81 -10.35 6.93
N GLY A 81 -15.96 -9.87 7.44
CA GLY A 81 -16.26 -9.77 8.88
C GLY A 81 -16.23 -11.12 9.60
N ILE A 82 -16.78 -12.16 8.98
CA ILE A 82 -16.69 -13.55 9.50
C ILE A 82 -15.23 -13.97 9.60
N ARG A 83 -14.44 -13.74 8.57
CA ARG A 83 -13.02 -14.11 8.55
C ARG A 83 -12.19 -13.34 9.58
N VAL A 84 -12.43 -12.04 9.75
CA VAL A 84 -11.78 -11.24 10.81
C VAL A 84 -12.09 -11.82 12.19
N ARG A 85 -13.38 -12.14 12.45
CA ARG A 85 -13.80 -12.78 13.70
C ARG A 85 -13.06 -14.10 13.95
N GLU A 86 -13.06 -15.02 12.97
CA GLU A 86 -12.39 -16.31 13.07
C GLU A 86 -10.88 -16.14 13.34
N PHE A 87 -10.24 -15.19 12.70
CA PHE A 87 -8.84 -14.88 12.92
C PHE A 87 -8.57 -14.36 14.34
N LEU A 88 -9.40 -13.44 14.84
CA LEU A 88 -9.29 -12.91 16.20
C LEU A 88 -9.52 -13.98 17.27
N GLU A 89 -10.48 -14.89 17.05
CA GLU A 89 -10.72 -16.05 17.92
C GLU A 89 -9.51 -16.99 17.95
N GLU A 90 -8.83 -17.19 16.82
CA GLU A 90 -7.60 -17.98 16.74
C GLU A 90 -6.47 -17.32 17.54
N LEU A 91 -6.25 -16.00 17.39
CA LEU A 91 -5.26 -15.27 18.18
C LEU A 91 -5.55 -15.35 19.68
N GLN A 92 -6.81 -15.21 20.08
CA GLN A 92 -7.21 -15.41 21.49
C GLN A 92 -6.84 -16.80 21.98
N ALA A 93 -7.15 -17.86 21.21
CA ALA A 93 -6.86 -19.23 21.59
C ALA A 93 -5.35 -19.51 21.73
N ARG A 94 -4.52 -18.89 20.88
CA ARG A 94 -3.05 -19.05 20.88
C ARG A 94 -2.33 -18.19 21.92
N SER A 95 -2.99 -17.16 22.46
CA SER A 95 -2.38 -16.20 23.39
C SER A 95 -2.24 -16.69 24.82
N ASN A 96 -2.63 -17.93 25.12
CA ASN A 96 -2.66 -18.49 26.48
C ASN A 96 -3.46 -17.62 27.49
N GLY A 97 -4.52 -16.92 27.02
CA GLY A 97 -5.37 -16.06 27.84
C GLY A 97 -4.89 -14.62 27.99
N ASN A 98 -3.76 -14.25 27.37
CA ASN A 98 -3.24 -12.89 27.39
C ASN A 98 -3.97 -11.95 26.40
N VAL A 99 -4.73 -12.48 25.44
CA VAL A 99 -5.64 -11.72 24.58
C VAL A 99 -7.07 -12.12 24.88
N ARG A 100 -7.92 -11.15 25.17
CA ARG A 100 -9.34 -11.33 25.46
C ARG A 100 -10.17 -10.62 24.39
N LEU A 101 -10.96 -11.38 23.64
CA LEU A 101 -11.78 -10.87 22.56
C LEU A 101 -13.22 -10.62 23.03
N HIS A 102 -13.72 -9.43 22.73
CA HIS A 102 -15.12 -9.03 22.90
C HIS A 102 -15.68 -8.72 21.51
N VAL A 103 -16.65 -9.52 21.06
CA VAL A 103 -17.35 -9.27 19.78
C VAL A 103 -18.61 -8.49 20.08
N ILE A 104 -18.77 -7.34 19.43
CA ILE A 104 -19.84 -6.37 19.68
C ILE A 104 -20.53 -6.05 18.34
N ASP A 105 -21.87 -6.19 18.31
CA ASP A 105 -22.72 -5.75 17.19
C ASP A 105 -23.43 -4.45 17.59
N PRO A 106 -22.87 -3.27 17.25
CA PRO A 106 -23.45 -1.99 17.64
C PRO A 106 -24.85 -1.82 17.01
N GLN A 107 -25.84 -1.56 17.85
CA GLN A 107 -27.18 -1.21 17.37
C GLN A 107 -27.30 0.30 17.22
N PRO A 108 -28.11 0.80 16.27
CA PRO A 108 -28.30 2.23 16.07
C PRO A 108 -28.67 2.97 17.38
N PHE A 109 -27.95 4.06 17.67
CA PHE A 109 -28.15 4.91 18.85
C PHE A 109 -27.92 4.20 20.20
N SER A 110 -27.04 3.19 20.23
CA SER A 110 -26.70 2.44 21.43
C SER A 110 -25.39 2.91 22.08
N GLU A 111 -25.16 2.55 23.34
CA GLU A 111 -23.90 2.80 24.05
C GLU A 111 -22.71 2.11 23.37
N GLU A 112 -22.95 1.05 22.61
CA GLU A 112 -21.91 0.36 21.84
C GLU A 112 -21.40 1.19 20.67
N GLU A 113 -22.24 1.99 20.01
CA GLU A 113 -21.81 2.95 18.98
C GLU A 113 -20.93 4.05 19.58
N ASP A 114 -21.35 4.62 20.72
CA ASP A 114 -20.58 5.63 21.44
C ASP A 114 -19.21 5.07 21.85
N ARG A 115 -19.21 3.86 22.40
CA ARG A 115 -18.01 3.17 22.81
C ARG A 115 -17.08 2.85 21.63
N ALA A 116 -17.61 2.44 20.48
CA ALA A 116 -16.82 2.20 19.28
C ALA A 116 -16.08 3.47 18.86
N THR A 117 -16.80 4.60 18.83
CA THR A 117 -16.25 5.91 18.47
C THR A 117 -15.20 6.38 19.48
N GLU A 118 -15.48 6.25 20.80
CA GLU A 118 -14.55 6.60 21.87
C GLU A 118 -13.24 5.81 21.81
N LEU A 119 -13.31 4.54 21.39
CA LEU A 119 -12.16 3.68 21.22
C LEU A 119 -11.44 3.87 19.88
N GLY A 120 -11.90 4.76 19.00
CA GLY A 120 -11.26 5.10 17.74
C GLY A 120 -11.72 4.29 16.53
N VAL A 121 -12.81 3.52 16.64
CA VAL A 121 -13.42 2.85 15.49
C VAL A 121 -14.29 3.86 14.73
N LYS A 122 -14.11 3.93 13.42
CA LYS A 122 -14.79 4.90 12.55
C LYS A 122 -16.10 4.32 12.03
N ALA A 123 -17.14 5.15 12.06
CA ALA A 123 -18.42 4.83 11.46
C ALA A 123 -18.42 5.10 9.96
N ILE A 124 -19.03 4.22 9.17
CA ILE A 124 -19.31 4.42 7.75
C ILE A 124 -20.79 4.75 7.62
N PRO A 125 -21.19 5.89 7.01
CA PRO A 125 -22.60 6.19 6.79
C PRO A 125 -23.27 5.15 5.90
N ALA A 126 -24.37 4.56 6.37
CA ALA A 126 -25.18 3.59 5.64
C ALA A 126 -26.65 4.03 5.68
N GLY A 127 -27.03 4.96 4.79
CA GLY A 127 -28.34 5.61 4.81
C GLY A 127 -28.54 6.46 6.06
N SER A 128 -29.55 6.13 6.88
CA SER A 128 -29.83 6.79 8.17
C SER A 128 -29.11 6.14 9.37
N GLN A 129 -28.32 5.09 9.14
CA GLN A 129 -27.63 4.32 10.17
C GLN A 129 -26.11 4.42 9.99
N GLN A 130 -25.37 3.96 11.00
CA GLN A 130 -23.91 3.89 10.98
C GLN A 130 -23.48 2.42 10.92
N PHE A 131 -22.58 2.12 10.00
CA PHE A 131 -21.97 0.79 9.87
C PHE A 131 -20.58 0.81 10.51
N PHE A 132 -20.37 -0.06 11.48
CA PHE A 132 -19.09 -0.24 12.14
C PHE A 132 -18.46 -1.54 11.69
N PHE A 133 -17.18 -1.49 11.32
CA PHE A 133 -16.37 -2.65 11.02
C PHE A 133 -14.91 -2.35 11.35
N GLY A 134 -14.57 -2.47 12.63
CA GLY A 134 -13.25 -2.12 13.14
C GLY A 134 -12.87 -2.90 14.39
N LEU A 135 -11.64 -2.71 14.84
CA LEU A 135 -11.08 -3.35 16.02
C LEU A 135 -10.45 -2.29 16.92
N ALA A 136 -10.82 -2.27 18.18
CA ALA A 136 -10.11 -1.51 19.19
C ALA A 136 -9.46 -2.44 20.20
N GLY A 137 -8.38 -1.99 20.81
CA GLY A 137 -7.70 -2.71 21.88
C GLY A 137 -7.34 -1.81 23.03
N THR A 138 -7.31 -2.38 24.24
CA THR A 138 -6.83 -1.69 25.45
C THR A 138 -5.88 -2.61 26.22
N ASN A 139 -4.91 -1.99 26.92
CA ASN A 139 -4.01 -2.70 27.82
C ASN A 139 -4.31 -2.37 29.30
N SER A 140 -3.52 -2.90 30.21
CA SER A 140 -3.66 -2.70 31.67
C SER A 140 -3.27 -1.30 32.16
N THR A 141 -2.63 -0.48 31.32
CA THR A 141 -2.17 0.88 31.63
C THR A 141 -2.98 1.95 30.89
N ASP A 142 -4.23 1.66 30.54
CA ASP A 142 -5.15 2.54 29.82
C ASP A 142 -4.67 2.96 28.40
N GLY A 143 -3.65 2.28 27.87
CA GLY A 143 -3.24 2.45 26.49
C GLY A 143 -4.33 1.96 25.55
N LYS A 144 -4.64 2.75 24.50
CA LYS A 144 -5.63 2.46 23.48
C LYS A 144 -4.96 2.40 22.10
N ALA A 145 -5.39 1.47 21.27
CA ALA A 145 -5.03 1.41 19.84
C ALA A 145 -6.23 0.89 19.05
N ALA A 146 -6.41 1.36 17.81
CA ALA A 146 -7.54 0.94 17.00
C ALA A 146 -7.17 0.77 15.51
N ILE A 147 -7.83 -0.19 14.87
CA ILE A 147 -8.04 -0.28 13.44
C ILE A 147 -9.41 0.33 13.18
N GLY A 148 -9.44 1.57 12.71
CA GLY A 148 -10.70 2.32 12.58
C GLY A 148 -11.70 1.65 11.65
N ILE A 149 -11.24 1.10 10.52
CA ILE A 149 -12.07 0.39 9.54
C ILE A 149 -11.26 -0.78 8.97
N PHE A 150 -11.87 -1.96 8.89
CA PHE A 150 -11.36 -3.06 8.08
C PHE A 150 -11.82 -2.92 6.64
N ASP A 151 -10.86 -2.82 5.73
CA ASP A 151 -11.08 -2.70 4.29
C ASP A 151 -10.91 -4.09 3.64
N PRO A 152 -11.94 -4.61 2.95
CA PRO A 152 -11.84 -5.89 2.24
C PRO A 152 -10.69 -5.95 1.22
N ASP A 153 -10.34 -4.83 0.60
CA ASP A 153 -9.23 -4.76 -0.36
C ASP A 153 -7.85 -4.89 0.32
N LYS A 154 -7.80 -4.68 1.64
CA LYS A 154 -6.61 -4.86 2.48
C LYS A 154 -6.59 -6.20 3.24
N GLU A 155 -7.44 -7.15 2.90
CA GLU A 155 -7.55 -8.46 3.56
C GLU A 155 -6.19 -9.20 3.67
N ALA A 156 -5.30 -9.02 2.71
CA ALA A 156 -3.96 -9.60 2.69
C ALA A 156 -3.09 -9.18 3.90
N PHE A 157 -3.40 -8.05 4.52
CA PHE A 157 -2.65 -7.46 5.63
C PHE A 157 -3.33 -7.64 6.98
N LEU A 158 -4.47 -8.35 7.03
CA LEU A 158 -5.25 -8.57 8.26
C LEU A 158 -4.38 -9.06 9.42
N GLU A 159 -3.53 -10.08 9.19
CA GLU A 159 -2.65 -10.63 10.23
C GLU A 159 -1.66 -9.56 10.71
N TYR A 160 -1.05 -8.82 9.79
CA TYR A 160 -0.09 -7.77 10.13
C TYR A 160 -0.75 -6.66 10.95
N ASP A 161 -1.88 -6.12 10.50
CA ASP A 161 -2.55 -4.99 11.15
C ASP A 161 -3.01 -5.33 12.57
N VAL A 162 -3.62 -6.51 12.74
CA VAL A 162 -4.08 -6.98 14.06
C VAL A 162 -2.91 -7.28 15.00
N VAL A 163 -1.87 -7.95 14.50
CA VAL A 163 -0.69 -8.29 15.32
C VAL A 163 0.10 -7.03 15.69
N LYS A 164 0.16 -6.03 14.79
CA LYS A 164 0.72 -4.72 15.07
C LYS A 164 -0.03 -4.00 16.19
N LEU A 165 -1.37 -3.99 16.14
CA LEU A 165 -2.19 -3.42 17.21
C LEU A 165 -1.89 -4.08 18.56
N ILE A 166 -1.84 -5.42 18.59
CA ILE A 166 -1.49 -6.19 19.80
C ILE A 166 -0.06 -5.85 20.27
N TYR A 167 0.91 -5.79 19.36
CA TYR A 167 2.30 -5.46 19.67
C TYR A 167 2.43 -4.05 20.27
N THR A 168 1.73 -3.06 19.72
CA THR A 168 1.71 -1.69 20.22
C THR A 168 1.16 -1.61 21.65
N LEU A 169 0.08 -2.34 21.93
CA LEU A 169 -0.51 -2.40 23.27
C LEU A 169 0.38 -3.14 24.28
N ALA A 170 1.11 -4.16 23.82
CA ALA A 170 2.07 -4.90 24.66
C ALA A 170 3.35 -4.08 24.94
N ASN A 171 3.68 -3.09 24.09
CA ASN A 171 4.89 -2.28 24.16
C ASN A 171 4.55 -0.78 24.14
N PRO A 172 4.07 -0.22 25.26
CA PRO A 172 3.54 1.15 25.30
C PRO A 172 4.62 2.24 25.18
N LYS A 173 5.90 1.88 25.25
CA LYS A 173 6.99 2.85 25.05
C LYS A 173 7.12 3.19 23.57
N LYS A 174 7.13 4.50 23.24
CA LYS A 174 7.41 4.95 21.88
C LYS A 174 8.76 4.40 21.40
N PRO A 175 8.84 3.86 20.16
CA PRO A 175 10.12 3.48 19.59
C PRO A 175 11.04 4.70 19.45
N VAL A 176 12.32 4.50 19.72
CA VAL A 176 13.34 5.54 19.58
C VAL A 176 13.80 5.61 18.14
N VAL A 177 13.66 6.77 17.52
CA VAL A 177 14.07 7.02 16.14
C VAL A 177 15.16 8.09 16.12
N ALA A 178 16.33 7.73 15.64
CA ALA A 178 17.39 8.70 15.36
C ALA A 178 17.07 9.44 14.06
N TRP A 179 17.09 10.78 14.11
CA TRP A 179 16.75 11.65 12.99
C TRP A 179 17.96 12.47 12.56
N LEU A 180 18.51 12.15 11.40
CA LEU A 180 19.61 12.87 10.77
C LEU A 180 19.10 13.54 9.51
N SER A 181 19.01 14.87 9.51
CA SER A 181 18.58 15.65 8.35
C SER A 181 19.51 16.84 8.15
N THR A 182 19.90 17.08 6.90
CA THR A 182 20.60 18.32 6.53
C THR A 182 19.65 19.38 5.99
N ILE A 183 18.36 19.02 5.84
CA ILE A 183 17.25 19.94 5.56
C ILE A 183 16.61 20.36 6.89
N PRO A 184 16.30 21.66 7.11
CA PRO A 184 15.68 22.15 8.34
C PRO A 184 14.18 21.78 8.36
N MET A 185 13.84 20.61 8.90
CA MET A 185 12.46 20.09 8.97
C MET A 185 11.80 20.35 10.34
N THR A 186 12.57 20.78 11.33
CA THR A 186 12.08 21.14 12.66
C THR A 186 11.68 22.61 12.72
N GLU A 187 11.02 23.02 13.82
CA GLU A 187 10.78 24.44 14.07
C GLU A 187 12.08 25.24 13.94
N ASN A 188 12.06 26.29 13.12
CA ASN A 188 13.22 27.14 12.89
C ASN A 188 12.83 28.61 12.73
N PHE A 189 13.78 29.50 13.03
CA PHE A 189 13.62 30.94 12.84
C PHE A 189 14.10 31.34 11.43
N ASP A 190 13.17 31.79 10.59
CA ASP A 190 13.51 32.32 9.28
C ASP A 190 14.01 33.76 9.41
N GLN A 191 15.30 33.93 9.21
CA GLN A 191 15.95 35.26 9.32
C GLN A 191 15.48 36.27 8.26
N ARG A 192 14.89 35.79 7.13
CA ARG A 192 14.41 36.67 6.05
C ARG A 192 13.03 37.23 6.37
N SER A 193 12.12 36.38 6.81
CA SER A 193 10.76 36.80 7.16
C SER A 193 10.65 37.30 8.59
N GLY A 194 11.65 37.04 9.45
CA GLY A 194 11.61 37.34 10.89
C GLY A 194 10.58 36.52 11.66
N GLN A 195 10.10 35.42 11.09
CA GLN A 195 9.05 34.56 11.67
C GLN A 195 9.60 33.18 12.02
N VAL A 196 8.98 32.57 13.03
CA VAL A 196 9.21 31.17 13.36
C VAL A 196 8.42 30.33 12.36
N ARG A 197 9.11 29.47 11.62
CA ARG A 197 8.47 28.46 10.78
C ARG A 197 8.16 27.24 11.62
N PRO A 198 6.92 26.74 11.57
CA PRO A 198 6.58 25.48 12.23
C PRO A 198 7.38 24.32 11.64
N PRO A 199 7.48 23.18 12.35
CA PRO A 199 8.03 21.96 11.77
C PRO A 199 7.19 21.51 10.58
N TRP A 200 7.80 20.77 9.66
CA TRP A 200 7.07 20.14 8.56
C TRP A 200 5.99 19.19 9.10
N ALA A 201 4.86 19.10 8.41
CA ALA A 201 3.72 18.28 8.83
C ALA A 201 4.14 16.83 9.12
N ILE A 202 4.99 16.25 8.27
CA ILE A 202 5.50 14.89 8.48
C ILE A 202 6.31 14.76 9.77
N TYR A 203 7.17 15.75 10.08
CA TYR A 203 7.97 15.72 11.31
C TYR A 203 7.07 15.81 12.55
N ALA A 204 6.10 16.71 12.53
CA ALA A 204 5.13 16.87 13.61
C ALA A 204 4.27 15.61 13.84
N GLN A 205 3.85 14.93 12.75
CA GLN A 205 3.12 13.66 12.84
C GLN A 205 3.99 12.55 13.45
N LEU A 206 5.25 12.43 13.02
CA LEU A 206 6.17 11.42 13.54
C LEU A 206 6.52 11.64 15.01
N GLU A 207 6.69 12.87 15.48
CA GLU A 207 6.97 13.21 16.88
C GLU A 207 5.83 12.78 17.82
N GLN A 208 4.60 12.75 17.34
CA GLN A 208 3.47 12.22 18.13
C GLN A 208 3.57 10.72 18.38
N LEU A 209 4.20 9.95 17.49
CA LEU A 209 4.20 8.49 17.49
C LEU A 209 5.54 7.88 17.93
N PHE A 210 6.65 8.59 17.75
CA PHE A 210 8.00 8.12 18.01
C PHE A 210 8.73 9.06 18.99
N ASP A 211 9.76 8.55 19.66
CA ASP A 211 10.76 9.35 20.40
C ASP A 211 11.85 9.77 19.38
N LEU A 212 11.68 10.95 18.76
CA LEU A 212 12.59 11.45 17.74
C LEU A 212 13.83 12.09 18.40
N ARG A 213 15.00 11.51 18.16
CA ARG A 213 16.29 12.03 18.65
C ARG A 213 17.12 12.56 17.50
N GLN A 214 17.40 13.87 17.53
CA GLN A 214 18.24 14.50 16.52
C GLN A 214 19.66 13.96 16.57
N VAL A 215 20.21 13.69 15.39
CA VAL A 215 21.61 13.27 15.17
C VAL A 215 22.30 14.34 14.35
N ASP A 216 23.43 14.85 14.86
CA ASP A 216 24.24 15.84 14.17
C ASP A 216 25.00 15.23 12.98
N ALA A 217 25.22 16.04 11.91
CA ALA A 217 25.99 15.63 10.74
C ALA A 217 27.48 15.28 11.04
N ASN A 218 27.96 15.58 12.24
CA ASN A 218 29.29 15.24 12.76
C ASN A 218 29.27 14.17 13.87
N ALA A 219 28.12 13.49 14.09
CA ALA A 219 27.99 12.48 15.13
C ALA A 219 28.94 11.29 14.90
N ALA A 220 29.70 10.91 15.91
CA ALA A 220 30.65 9.80 15.82
C ALA A 220 30.03 8.42 16.15
N LYS A 221 28.78 8.39 16.63
CA LYS A 221 28.07 7.16 17.00
C LYS A 221 26.56 7.33 16.89
N ILE A 222 25.86 6.22 16.63
CA ILE A 222 24.41 6.07 16.81
C ILE A 222 24.20 5.24 18.07
N ASP A 223 23.31 5.71 18.96
CA ASP A 223 23.07 5.04 20.24
C ASP A 223 22.50 3.60 20.04
N PRO A 224 22.80 2.68 20.95
CA PRO A 224 22.41 1.28 20.80
C PRO A 224 20.90 1.03 21.00
N ASP A 225 20.18 1.93 21.66
CA ASP A 225 18.72 1.84 21.92
C ASP A 225 17.87 2.40 20.77
N VAL A 226 18.50 2.91 19.70
CA VAL A 226 17.82 3.39 18.49
C VAL A 226 17.20 2.21 17.75
N ASN A 227 15.88 2.27 17.56
CA ASN A 227 15.13 1.26 16.82
C ASN A 227 15.23 1.42 15.30
N ALA A 228 15.20 2.69 14.82
CA ALA A 228 15.38 3.02 13.42
C ALA A 228 16.15 4.34 13.26
N LEU A 229 16.90 4.46 12.18
CA LEU A 229 17.63 5.66 11.79
C LEU A 229 17.00 6.24 10.53
N VAL A 230 16.51 7.46 10.60
CA VAL A 230 16.05 8.25 9.45
C VAL A 230 17.17 9.16 8.99
N ILE A 231 17.46 9.12 7.70
CA ILE A 231 18.48 9.98 7.07
C ILE A 231 17.79 10.73 5.92
N VAL A 232 17.74 12.06 6.02
CA VAL A 232 17.16 12.93 4.99
C VAL A 232 18.23 13.79 4.38
N HIS A 233 18.37 13.71 3.08
CA HIS A 233 19.30 14.51 2.29
C HIS A 233 20.74 14.45 2.83
N PRO A 234 21.40 13.27 2.85
CA PRO A 234 22.76 13.17 3.36
C PRO A 234 23.70 14.03 2.52
N LYS A 235 24.18 15.13 3.08
CA LYS A 235 25.08 16.08 2.43
C LYS A 235 26.06 16.63 3.44
N GLY A 236 27.35 16.63 3.11
CA GLY A 236 28.39 17.14 4.00
C GLY A 236 28.59 16.34 5.28
N LEU A 237 28.18 15.06 5.31
CA LEU A 237 28.39 14.20 6.49
C LEU A 237 29.86 13.96 6.74
N SER A 238 30.29 14.10 8.00
CA SER A 238 31.69 13.83 8.38
C SER A 238 32.03 12.34 8.17
N PRO A 239 33.30 11.98 7.95
CA PRO A 239 33.73 10.58 7.91
C PRO A 239 33.35 9.81 9.19
N ALA A 240 33.32 10.49 10.35
CA ALA A 240 32.89 9.90 11.61
C ALA A 240 31.41 9.53 11.61
N THR A 241 30.54 10.38 11.01
CA THR A 241 29.13 10.09 10.89
C THR A 241 28.86 8.98 9.89
N GLN A 242 29.55 8.97 8.75
CA GLN A 242 29.46 7.88 7.78
C GLN A 242 29.89 6.54 8.41
N TRP A 243 30.95 6.55 9.24
CA TRP A 243 31.34 5.39 10.05
C TRP A 243 30.25 4.96 11.02
N ALA A 244 29.67 5.90 11.76
CA ALA A 244 28.61 5.60 12.72
C ALA A 244 27.39 4.95 12.05
N ILE A 245 27.00 5.44 10.86
CA ILE A 245 25.92 4.87 10.04
C ILE A 245 26.28 3.48 9.53
N ASP A 246 27.49 3.29 9.00
CA ASP A 246 27.99 2.01 8.54
C ASP A 246 27.94 0.95 9.66
N GLN A 247 28.50 1.26 10.82
CA GLN A 247 28.50 0.36 11.98
C GLN A 247 27.11 0.11 12.54
N TYR A 248 26.20 1.09 12.45
CA TYR A 248 24.80 0.92 12.79
C TYR A 248 24.13 -0.09 11.84
N ALA A 249 24.33 0.03 10.53
CA ALA A 249 23.82 -0.89 9.52
C ALA A 249 24.34 -2.32 9.75
N LEU A 250 25.66 -2.47 9.96
CA LEU A 250 26.30 -3.78 10.14
C LEU A 250 25.86 -4.54 11.38
N ARG A 251 25.48 -3.84 12.48
CA ARG A 251 24.91 -4.49 13.67
C ARG A 251 23.44 -4.89 13.50
N GLY A 252 22.84 -4.62 12.33
CA GLY A 252 21.45 -4.91 12.00
C GLY A 252 20.50 -3.77 12.33
N GLY A 253 21.00 -2.53 12.29
CA GLY A 253 20.18 -1.34 12.38
C GLY A 253 19.26 -1.18 11.19
N HIS A 254 18.09 -0.61 11.42
CA HIS A 254 17.07 -0.36 10.41
C HIS A 254 17.16 1.08 9.92
N ILE A 255 17.16 1.31 8.60
CA ILE A 255 17.42 2.62 8.01
C ILE A 255 16.30 3.01 7.05
N LEU A 256 15.78 4.24 7.22
CA LEU A 256 14.93 4.93 6.24
C LEU A 256 15.74 6.09 5.66
N LEU A 257 16.03 6.01 4.37
CA LEU A 257 16.92 6.95 3.68
C LEU A 257 16.18 7.67 2.56
N PHE A 258 16.37 8.98 2.51
CA PHE A 258 15.91 9.85 1.43
C PHE A 258 17.12 10.51 0.78
N VAL A 259 17.35 10.23 -0.49
CA VAL A 259 18.38 10.87 -1.34
C VAL A 259 17.70 11.61 -2.48
N ASP A 260 18.37 12.62 -3.05
CA ASP A 260 17.74 13.49 -4.03
C ASP A 260 18.78 14.01 -5.04
N PRO A 261 18.47 14.03 -6.33
CA PRO A 261 19.30 14.72 -7.32
C PRO A 261 19.13 16.24 -7.30
N VAL A 262 17.94 16.76 -6.89
CA VAL A 262 17.62 18.21 -6.88
C VAL A 262 16.67 18.52 -5.73
N ALA A 263 17.18 18.58 -4.51
CA ALA A 263 16.38 18.91 -3.33
C ALA A 263 16.05 20.40 -3.30
N ASP A 264 14.78 20.75 -3.48
CA ASP A 264 14.33 22.14 -3.47
C ASP A 264 14.44 22.80 -2.11
N ALA A 265 14.32 22.00 -1.04
CA ALA A 265 14.45 22.46 0.34
C ALA A 265 15.89 22.53 0.86
N ASP A 266 16.91 22.20 0.05
CA ASP A 266 18.32 22.30 0.46
C ASP A 266 18.65 23.75 0.87
N PRO A 267 19.25 24.01 2.05
CA PRO A 267 19.68 25.33 2.48
C PRO A 267 20.60 26.07 1.49
N ALA A 268 21.36 25.36 0.69
CA ALA A 268 22.18 25.93 -0.38
C ALA A 268 21.35 26.71 -1.42
N THR A 269 20.04 26.42 -1.55
CA THR A 269 19.12 27.16 -2.43
C THR A 269 18.80 28.55 -1.90
N ALA A 270 18.97 28.76 -0.59
CA ALA A 270 18.68 30.03 0.04
C ALA A 270 19.55 31.18 -0.47
N GLY A 271 20.71 30.89 -1.09
CA GLY A 271 21.60 31.84 -1.73
C GLY A 271 22.16 32.92 -0.79
N ASP A 272 23.25 33.53 -1.17
CA ASP A 272 23.67 34.80 -0.58
C ASP A 272 22.68 35.89 -1.05
N PRO A 273 22.03 36.64 -0.13
CA PRO A 273 21.17 37.78 -0.51
C PRO A 273 21.83 38.77 -1.43
N ASN A 274 23.17 38.85 -1.38
CA ASN A 274 23.98 39.75 -2.25
C ASN A 274 24.34 39.13 -3.61
N ASN A 275 24.10 37.79 -3.76
CA ASN A 275 24.38 37.07 -5.01
C ASN A 275 23.32 36.00 -5.31
N PRO A 276 22.12 36.41 -5.76
CA PRO A 276 21.03 35.46 -6.07
C PRO A 276 21.41 34.43 -7.17
N MET A 277 22.34 34.77 -8.05
CA MET A 277 22.82 33.88 -9.12
C MET A 277 23.61 32.70 -8.56
N ALA A 278 24.25 32.81 -7.40
CA ALA A 278 24.97 31.72 -6.76
C ALA A 278 24.03 30.56 -6.33
N ALA A 279 22.79 30.87 -5.97
CA ALA A 279 21.78 29.88 -5.63
C ALA A 279 21.38 29.00 -6.83
N MET A 280 21.36 29.57 -8.04
CA MET A 280 20.99 28.85 -9.25
C MET A 280 22.05 27.83 -9.70
N GLY A 281 23.33 28.04 -9.30
CA GLY A 281 24.43 27.12 -9.61
C GLY A 281 24.79 26.19 -8.43
N ALA A 282 24.06 26.25 -7.32
CA ALA A 282 24.35 25.42 -6.16
C ALA A 282 24.04 23.95 -6.45
N ASP A 283 24.93 23.08 -5.99
CA ASP A 283 24.67 21.63 -6.01
C ASP A 283 23.60 21.32 -4.96
N LYS A 284 22.45 20.84 -5.41
CA LYS A 284 21.28 20.47 -4.60
C LYS A 284 21.17 18.97 -4.39
N SER A 285 22.18 18.19 -4.77
CA SER A 285 22.10 16.74 -4.72
C SER A 285 22.56 16.19 -3.37
N SER A 286 22.04 15.02 -3.04
CA SER A 286 22.49 14.23 -1.88
C SER A 286 23.83 13.56 -2.19
N HIS A 287 24.73 13.56 -1.22
CA HIS A 287 26.05 12.93 -1.30
C HIS A 287 26.24 11.97 -0.13
N PHE A 288 26.04 10.68 -0.34
CA PHE A 288 26.15 9.63 0.69
C PHE A 288 27.42 8.80 0.59
N GLY A 289 28.46 9.31 -0.09
CA GLY A 289 29.70 8.58 -0.32
C GLY A 289 29.47 7.28 -1.10
N THR A 290 30.16 6.20 -0.73
CA THR A 290 29.99 4.87 -1.34
C THR A 290 28.99 3.98 -0.60
N LEU A 291 28.40 4.42 0.53
CA LEU A 291 27.53 3.60 1.37
C LEU A 291 26.39 2.92 0.58
N LEU A 292 25.68 3.68 -0.26
CA LEU A 292 24.63 3.09 -1.10
C LEU A 292 25.18 2.02 -2.05
N THR A 293 26.32 2.30 -2.67
CA THR A 293 26.98 1.36 -3.58
C THR A 293 27.41 0.08 -2.85
N ASP A 294 27.99 0.23 -1.66
CA ASP A 294 28.41 -0.88 -0.81
C ASP A 294 27.21 -1.70 -0.30
N TRP A 295 26.05 -1.07 -0.18
CA TRP A 295 24.78 -1.73 0.14
C TRP A 295 24.05 -2.31 -1.09
N GLY A 296 24.66 -2.23 -2.28
CA GLY A 296 24.15 -2.84 -3.51
C GLY A 296 23.14 -1.99 -4.27
N VAL A 297 23.09 -0.68 -4.01
CA VAL A 297 22.16 0.27 -4.65
C VAL A 297 22.94 1.30 -5.45
N ASN A 298 22.58 1.46 -6.72
CA ASN A 298 23.06 2.54 -7.57
C ASN A 298 22.07 3.70 -7.57
N PHE A 299 22.56 4.90 -7.32
CA PHE A 299 21.86 6.18 -7.42
C PHE A 299 22.75 7.18 -8.15
N ASP A 300 22.24 7.77 -9.23
CA ASP A 300 22.93 8.83 -9.98
C ASP A 300 22.34 10.21 -9.62
N PRO A 301 23.06 11.05 -8.85
CA PRO A 301 22.56 12.35 -8.44
C PRO A 301 22.46 13.37 -9.59
N LYS A 302 22.91 13.01 -10.81
CA LYS A 302 22.85 13.89 -11.99
C LYS A 302 21.63 13.62 -12.88
N GLN A 303 20.78 12.68 -12.50
CA GLN A 303 19.62 12.25 -13.29
C GLN A 303 18.33 12.37 -12.50
N VAL A 304 17.32 12.94 -13.13
CA VAL A 304 15.93 13.03 -12.64
C VAL A 304 15.04 12.23 -13.58
N ILE A 305 14.04 11.56 -13.06
CA ILE A 305 13.03 10.88 -13.87
C ILE A 305 11.96 11.87 -14.32
N ALA A 306 11.88 12.06 -15.63
CA ALA A 306 10.76 12.70 -16.29
C ALA A 306 9.74 11.63 -16.69
N ASP A 307 8.45 11.85 -16.37
CA ASP A 307 7.37 10.89 -16.67
C ASP A 307 6.13 11.64 -17.17
N ARG A 308 5.78 11.43 -18.43
CA ARG A 308 4.64 12.12 -19.05
C ARG A 308 3.29 11.61 -18.55
N ALA A 309 3.18 10.30 -18.28
CA ALA A 309 1.92 9.71 -17.83
C ALA A 309 1.59 10.03 -16.37
N ARG A 310 2.60 10.36 -15.57
CA ARG A 310 2.47 10.70 -14.14
C ARG A 310 2.63 12.18 -13.85
N ALA A 311 2.92 13.00 -14.88
CA ALA A 311 3.13 14.43 -14.76
C ALA A 311 1.94 15.15 -14.15
N LEU A 312 2.18 15.91 -13.08
CA LEU A 312 1.19 16.79 -12.49
C LEU A 312 1.01 18.04 -13.35
N VAL A 313 -0.20 18.56 -13.36
CA VAL A 313 -0.55 19.83 -14.03
C VAL A 313 -0.50 20.91 -12.97
N VAL A 314 0.44 21.85 -13.13
CA VAL A 314 0.72 22.91 -12.16
C VAL A 314 0.80 24.27 -12.82
N SER A 315 0.49 25.33 -12.08
CA SER A 315 0.78 26.72 -12.45
C SER A 315 2.00 27.16 -11.66
N MET A 316 3.06 27.58 -12.35
CA MET A 316 4.30 28.00 -11.70
C MET A 316 4.14 29.39 -11.05
N HIS A 317 3.31 30.26 -11.64
CA HIS A 317 3.03 31.58 -11.13
C HIS A 317 1.52 31.85 -11.11
N GLU A 318 1.09 32.73 -10.23
CA GLU A 318 -0.31 33.13 -10.14
C GLU A 318 -0.77 33.81 -11.43
N GLY A 319 -1.83 33.28 -12.05
CA GLY A 319 -2.39 33.78 -13.31
C GLY A 319 -1.84 33.12 -14.58
N GLU A 320 -0.87 32.24 -14.49
CA GLU A 320 -0.41 31.45 -15.64
C GLU A 320 -1.32 30.21 -15.84
N PRO A 321 -1.55 29.81 -17.12
CA PRO A 321 -2.31 28.60 -17.41
C PRO A 321 -1.56 27.38 -16.87
N PRO A 322 -2.27 26.39 -16.27
CA PRO A 322 -1.66 25.17 -15.78
C PRO A 322 -0.97 24.39 -16.91
N GLN A 323 0.22 23.89 -16.63
CA GLN A 323 1.05 23.13 -17.58
C GLN A 323 1.49 21.79 -16.95
N GLN A 324 1.75 20.78 -17.80
CA GLN A 324 2.32 19.52 -17.34
C GLN A 324 3.79 19.71 -16.98
N HIS A 325 4.15 19.28 -15.77
CA HIS A 325 5.53 19.33 -15.28
C HIS A 325 6.09 17.92 -15.18
N LEU A 326 6.95 17.51 -16.14
CA LEU A 326 7.44 16.14 -16.25
C LEU A 326 8.24 15.62 -15.04
N GLY A 327 8.73 16.52 -14.17
CA GLY A 327 9.45 16.16 -12.95
C GLY A 327 8.59 16.21 -11.67
N LEU A 328 7.36 16.75 -11.71
CA LEU A 328 6.41 16.68 -10.61
C LEU A 328 5.42 15.56 -10.90
N LEU A 329 5.51 14.46 -10.16
CA LEU A 329 4.79 13.24 -10.51
C LEU A 329 3.76 12.88 -9.44
N GLY A 330 2.55 12.52 -9.89
CA GLY A 330 1.52 11.90 -9.05
C GLY A 330 1.48 10.40 -9.29
N LEU A 331 2.10 9.63 -8.41
CA LEU A 331 2.17 8.19 -8.48
C LEU A 331 0.88 7.58 -7.91
N ASP A 332 0.11 6.89 -8.74
CA ASP A 332 -1.10 6.18 -8.33
C ASP A 332 -0.80 4.72 -7.92
N GLN A 333 -1.85 3.95 -7.59
CA GLN A 333 -1.72 2.56 -7.17
C GLN A 333 -0.94 1.68 -8.17
N SER A 334 -0.98 1.96 -9.48
CA SER A 334 -0.23 1.18 -10.47
C SER A 334 1.28 1.42 -10.40
N SER A 335 1.70 2.50 -9.77
CA SER A 335 3.09 2.87 -9.49
C SER A 335 3.61 2.33 -8.17
N LEU A 336 2.72 1.81 -7.30
CA LEU A 336 3.04 1.31 -5.97
C LEU A 336 3.06 -0.22 -5.93
N ASN A 337 3.92 -0.78 -5.09
CA ASN A 337 3.96 -2.23 -4.87
C ASN A 337 2.82 -2.65 -3.95
N SER A 338 1.79 -3.25 -4.52
CA SER A 338 0.64 -3.77 -3.77
C SER A 338 0.96 -4.95 -2.83
N ASN A 339 2.11 -5.58 -2.99
CA ASN A 339 2.55 -6.71 -2.18
C ASN A 339 3.40 -6.30 -0.98
N ASP A 340 3.73 -5.02 -0.83
CA ASP A 340 4.48 -4.53 0.31
C ASP A 340 3.57 -3.73 1.25
N VAL A 341 3.58 -4.07 2.56
CA VAL A 341 2.74 -3.45 3.59
C VAL A 341 2.91 -1.93 3.68
N ILE A 342 4.06 -1.40 3.28
CA ILE A 342 4.35 0.03 3.32
C ILE A 342 3.54 0.77 2.26
N SER A 343 3.42 0.20 1.07
CA SER A 343 2.85 0.85 -0.10
C SER A 343 1.45 0.35 -0.51
N SER A 344 1.03 -0.81 -0.02
CA SER A 344 -0.21 -1.47 -0.44
C SER A 344 -1.50 -0.73 -0.08
N GLY A 345 -1.50 0.00 1.03
CA GLY A 345 -2.67 0.78 1.47
C GLY A 345 -2.70 2.21 0.94
N VAL A 346 -1.64 2.62 0.26
CA VAL A 346 -1.44 3.98 -0.21
C VAL A 346 -2.05 4.13 -1.59
N SER A 347 -2.86 5.16 -1.80
CA SER A 347 -3.55 5.37 -3.08
C SER A 347 -2.80 6.31 -4.02
N LYS A 348 -2.10 7.30 -3.46
CA LYS A 348 -1.40 8.33 -4.25
C LYS A 348 -0.19 8.87 -3.50
N VAL A 349 0.95 8.96 -4.16
CA VAL A 349 2.18 9.60 -3.66
C VAL A 349 2.65 10.64 -4.66
N ASN A 350 2.91 11.84 -4.20
CA ASN A 350 3.51 12.88 -5.03
C ASN A 350 5.02 12.94 -4.81
N VAL A 351 5.79 13.05 -5.89
CA VAL A 351 7.25 13.20 -5.87
C VAL A 351 7.67 14.36 -6.75
N ALA A 352 8.77 15.02 -6.39
CA ALA A 352 9.29 16.18 -7.12
C ALA A 352 10.75 15.94 -7.52
N THR A 353 11.06 16.12 -8.80
CA THR A 353 12.43 15.97 -9.35
C THR A 353 13.15 14.70 -8.89
N ALA A 354 12.37 13.63 -8.72
CA ALA A 354 12.86 12.37 -8.17
C ALA A 354 13.96 11.75 -9.03
N GLY A 355 14.99 11.21 -8.41
CA GLY A 355 15.97 10.35 -9.03
C GLY A 355 15.46 8.91 -9.20
N PHE A 356 16.35 8.01 -9.55
CA PHE A 356 16.01 6.59 -9.61
C PHE A 356 17.10 5.71 -9.00
N LEU A 357 16.67 4.55 -8.55
CA LEU A 357 17.48 3.54 -7.90
C LEU A 357 17.54 2.29 -8.77
N SER A 358 18.69 1.63 -8.78
CA SER A 358 18.83 0.35 -9.46
C SER A 358 19.73 -0.60 -8.66
N PRO A 359 19.50 -1.92 -8.75
CA PRO A 359 20.37 -2.88 -8.08
C PRO A 359 21.74 -2.95 -8.75
N ILE A 360 22.81 -3.10 -7.96
CA ILE A 360 24.16 -3.34 -8.45
C ILE A 360 24.28 -4.82 -8.79
N LYS A 361 24.76 -5.10 -9.99
CA LYS A 361 24.95 -6.48 -10.46
C LYS A 361 25.96 -7.22 -9.57
N GLY A 362 25.56 -8.36 -9.02
CA GLY A 362 26.40 -9.17 -8.13
C GLY A 362 26.38 -8.73 -6.66
N ALA A 363 25.56 -7.77 -6.28
CA ALA A 363 25.34 -7.45 -4.87
C ALA A 363 24.77 -8.64 -4.10
N THR A 364 25.09 -8.70 -2.80
CA THR A 364 24.59 -9.74 -1.88
C THR A 364 23.22 -9.40 -1.29
N THR A 365 22.75 -8.20 -1.58
CA THR A 365 21.47 -7.69 -1.11
C THR A 365 20.36 -7.96 -2.11
N LYS A 366 19.13 -8.17 -1.59
CA LYS A 366 17.90 -8.26 -2.36
C LYS A 366 17.33 -6.85 -2.51
N PHE A 367 17.00 -6.44 -3.73
CA PHE A 367 16.41 -5.16 -4.06
C PHE A 367 14.95 -5.37 -4.50
N GLU A 368 14.02 -4.73 -3.82
CA GLU A 368 12.57 -4.84 -4.09
C GLU A 368 11.99 -3.44 -4.33
N PRO A 369 11.49 -3.14 -5.53
CA PRO A 369 10.84 -1.87 -5.82
C PRO A 369 9.59 -1.66 -4.96
N LEU A 370 9.42 -0.44 -4.43
CA LEU A 370 8.23 0.03 -3.68
C LEU A 370 7.44 1.05 -4.50
N LEU A 371 8.15 2.03 -5.10
CA LEU A 371 7.59 3.08 -5.97
C LEU A 371 8.30 3.04 -7.32
N GLN A 372 7.54 3.13 -8.39
CA GLN A 372 8.06 3.15 -9.76
C GLN A 372 7.35 4.18 -10.63
N SER A 373 8.09 4.73 -11.61
CA SER A 373 7.51 5.52 -12.70
C SER A 373 6.57 4.68 -13.57
N SER A 374 5.93 5.33 -14.55
CA SER A 374 5.31 4.62 -15.67
C SER A 374 6.35 4.18 -16.70
N ASP A 375 5.91 3.49 -17.75
CA ASP A 375 6.73 3.18 -18.94
C ASP A 375 6.89 4.38 -19.90
N GLN A 376 6.13 5.47 -19.66
CA GLN A 376 6.23 6.74 -20.39
C GLN A 376 7.24 7.69 -19.74
N ALA A 377 8.35 7.13 -19.23
CA ALA A 377 9.38 7.84 -18.50
C ALA A 377 10.76 7.74 -19.18
N GLU A 378 11.60 8.74 -18.90
CA GLU A 378 13.04 8.71 -19.24
C GLU A 378 13.87 9.45 -18.19
N PRO A 379 15.13 9.06 -17.95
CA PRO A 379 16.09 9.85 -17.19
C PRO A 379 16.51 11.10 -17.97
N MET A 380 16.46 12.24 -17.31
CA MET A 380 16.93 13.53 -17.84
C MET A 380 18.01 14.13 -16.95
N PRO A 381 18.92 14.96 -17.50
CA PRO A 381 19.90 15.66 -16.68
C PRO A 381 19.24 16.52 -15.60
N ALA A 382 19.65 16.35 -14.34
CA ALA A 382 19.14 17.07 -13.17
C ALA A 382 19.23 18.61 -13.35
N GLN A 383 20.26 19.08 -14.06
CA GLN A 383 20.45 20.50 -14.35
C GLN A 383 19.28 21.13 -15.12
N ARG A 384 18.55 20.36 -15.96
CA ARG A 384 17.36 20.86 -16.67
C ARG A 384 16.23 21.24 -15.72
N PHE A 385 16.14 20.57 -14.58
CA PHE A 385 15.14 20.84 -13.55
C PHE A 385 15.59 21.93 -12.58
N ALA A 386 16.85 21.91 -12.19
CA ALA A 386 17.41 22.91 -11.27
C ALA A 386 17.38 24.34 -11.82
N MET A 387 17.33 24.52 -13.14
CA MET A 387 17.28 25.82 -13.85
C MET A 387 16.00 25.96 -14.68
N LEU A 388 14.91 25.37 -14.24
CA LEU A 388 13.66 25.35 -15.00
C LEU A 388 12.88 26.66 -14.80
N PHE A 389 12.64 27.38 -15.90
CA PHE A 389 11.79 28.58 -15.93
C PHE A 389 10.40 28.27 -16.53
N ASP A 390 10.36 27.39 -17.52
CA ASP A 390 9.14 27.00 -18.21
C ASP A 390 9.04 25.47 -18.28
N PRO A 391 8.07 24.87 -17.59
CA PRO A 391 7.87 23.42 -17.59
C PRO A 391 7.67 22.80 -18.97
N SER A 392 7.11 23.57 -19.94
CA SER A 392 6.89 23.10 -21.31
C SER A 392 8.18 22.72 -22.02
N SER A 393 9.30 23.38 -21.66
CA SER A 393 10.62 23.09 -22.21
C SER A 393 11.14 21.70 -21.90
N LEU A 394 10.60 21.02 -20.88
CA LEU A 394 10.93 19.63 -20.57
C LEU A 394 10.42 18.65 -21.62
N MET A 395 9.39 19.04 -22.38
CA MET A 395 8.89 18.24 -23.52
C MET A 395 9.83 18.21 -24.70
N ASP A 396 10.75 19.19 -24.79
CA ASP A 396 11.69 19.28 -25.90
C ASP A 396 12.70 18.12 -25.84
N GLY A 397 12.62 17.27 -26.85
CA GLY A 397 13.47 16.07 -26.94
C GLY A 397 13.07 14.91 -26.03
N PHE A 398 11.96 15.00 -25.29
CA PHE A 398 11.45 13.92 -24.45
C PHE A 398 11.12 12.68 -25.29
N LYS A 399 11.71 11.52 -24.91
CA LYS A 399 11.52 10.24 -25.60
C LYS A 399 11.40 9.13 -24.53
N PRO A 400 10.20 8.68 -24.22
CA PRO A 400 10.02 7.61 -23.24
C PRO A 400 10.79 6.35 -23.65
N THR A 401 11.43 5.71 -22.68
CA THR A 401 12.28 4.53 -22.92
C THR A 401 11.48 3.23 -22.97
N GLY A 402 10.20 3.25 -22.57
CA GLY A 402 9.38 2.05 -22.40
C GLY A 402 9.74 1.25 -21.13
N GLN A 403 10.55 1.82 -20.24
CA GLN A 403 10.96 1.18 -18.97
C GLN A 403 10.39 1.92 -17.78
N ARG A 404 10.13 1.17 -16.71
CA ARG A 404 9.76 1.73 -15.40
C ARG A 404 11.01 1.90 -14.54
N TYR A 405 11.14 3.05 -13.92
CA TYR A 405 12.28 3.40 -13.06
C TYR A 405 11.86 3.36 -11.60
N THR A 406 12.68 2.76 -10.75
CA THR A 406 12.38 2.63 -9.31
C THR A 406 12.77 3.91 -8.59
N ILE A 407 11.79 4.55 -7.96
CA ILE A 407 11.97 5.77 -7.16
C ILE A 407 12.14 5.42 -5.68
N GLY A 408 11.46 4.39 -5.21
CA GLY A 408 11.58 3.88 -3.84
C GLY A 408 11.81 2.39 -3.83
N ALA A 409 12.69 1.90 -2.95
CA ALA A 409 13.03 0.48 -2.85
C ALA A 409 13.26 0.02 -1.42
N ARG A 410 13.02 -1.26 -1.18
CA ARG A 410 13.47 -2.00 -0.02
C ARG A 410 14.73 -2.78 -0.37
N VAL A 411 15.72 -2.73 0.50
CA VAL A 411 17.00 -3.43 0.33
C VAL A 411 17.30 -4.22 1.59
N THR A 412 17.47 -5.53 1.44
CA THR A 412 17.73 -6.45 2.57
C THR A 412 18.86 -7.41 2.22
N GLY A 413 19.70 -7.75 3.20
CA GLY A 413 20.77 -8.71 3.00
C GLY A 413 22.03 -8.37 3.77
N ASN A 414 23.07 -9.20 3.59
CA ASN A 414 24.34 -8.99 4.25
C ASN A 414 25.22 -8.04 3.44
N VAL A 415 25.87 -7.11 4.13
CA VAL A 415 26.74 -6.09 3.54
C VAL A 415 28.09 -6.05 4.25
N LYS A 416 29.10 -5.48 3.58
CA LYS A 416 30.43 -5.25 4.12
C LYS A 416 30.61 -3.78 4.47
N THR A 417 31.54 -3.49 5.38
CA THR A 417 31.88 -2.12 5.75
C THR A 417 32.53 -1.38 4.58
N MET A 418 32.18 -0.08 4.44
CA MET A 418 32.91 0.83 3.57
C MET A 418 34.29 1.23 4.17
N PHE A 419 34.59 0.86 5.42
CA PHE A 419 35.84 1.17 6.13
C PHE A 419 36.67 -0.09 6.40
N PRO A 420 37.21 -0.77 5.39
CA PRO A 420 37.94 -2.05 5.55
C PRO A 420 39.20 -1.90 6.41
N ASN A 421 39.78 -0.69 6.45
CA ASN A 421 40.99 -0.36 7.21
C ASN A 421 40.71 0.06 8.66
N GLY A 422 39.46 0.05 9.11
CA GLY A 422 39.06 0.48 10.45
C GLY A 422 38.48 1.89 10.50
N PRO A 423 38.24 2.43 11.71
CA PRO A 423 37.59 3.73 11.90
C PRO A 423 38.41 4.87 11.26
N PRO A 424 37.73 5.91 10.74
CA PRO A 424 38.41 7.09 10.20
C PRO A 424 39.14 7.87 11.32
N THR A 425 40.05 8.76 10.89
CA THR A 425 40.81 9.61 11.82
C THR A 425 39.87 10.41 12.71
N GLY A 426 40.13 10.42 14.01
CA GLY A 426 39.33 11.13 15.03
C GLY A 426 38.23 10.28 15.67
N VAL A 427 37.99 9.06 15.21
CA VAL A 427 37.06 8.12 15.84
C VAL A 427 37.82 7.15 16.73
N THR A 428 37.52 7.14 18.03
CA THR A 428 38.10 6.22 19.01
C THR A 428 37.05 5.21 19.44
N LEU A 429 37.37 3.93 19.30
CA LEU A 429 36.49 2.87 19.79
C LEU A 429 36.57 2.80 21.32
N ALA A 430 35.42 2.54 21.97
CA ALA A 430 35.38 2.29 23.40
C ALA A 430 36.18 1.03 23.75
N ALA A 431 36.69 0.94 24.96
CA ALA A 431 37.44 -0.22 25.43
C ALA A 431 36.60 -1.50 25.30
N GLY A 432 37.10 -2.48 24.55
CA GLY A 432 36.42 -3.75 24.27
C GLY A 432 35.47 -3.72 23.05
N GLN A 433 35.27 -2.58 22.40
CA GLN A 433 34.55 -2.52 21.11
C GLN A 433 35.47 -2.91 19.95
N THR A 434 34.96 -3.77 19.06
CA THR A 434 35.60 -4.13 17.79
C THR A 434 34.81 -3.56 16.62
N ALA A 435 35.50 -3.02 15.63
CA ALA A 435 34.90 -2.58 14.39
C ALA A 435 34.29 -3.78 13.64
N LEU A 436 33.04 -3.67 13.24
CA LEU A 436 32.40 -4.67 12.41
C LEU A 436 32.88 -4.50 10.96
N LYS A 437 33.25 -5.62 10.33
CA LYS A 437 33.68 -5.68 8.91
C LYS A 437 32.57 -6.19 7.99
N GLU A 438 31.62 -6.94 8.54
CA GLU A 438 30.48 -7.53 7.83
C GLU A 438 29.25 -7.46 8.73
N SER A 439 28.08 -7.56 8.12
CA SER A 439 26.80 -7.59 8.82
C SER A 439 26.71 -8.74 9.82
N VAL A 440 26.45 -8.45 11.08
CA VAL A 440 26.07 -9.43 12.12
C VAL A 440 24.62 -9.88 11.92
N LYS A 441 23.77 -8.97 11.45
CA LYS A 441 22.39 -9.23 11.02
C LYS A 441 22.19 -8.59 9.65
N PRO A 442 21.27 -9.11 8.82
CA PRO A 442 20.96 -8.52 7.53
C PRO A 442 20.59 -7.03 7.65
N LEU A 443 21.12 -6.21 6.74
CA LEU A 443 20.66 -4.83 6.53
C LEU A 443 19.16 -4.84 6.25
N ASN A 444 18.43 -3.89 6.80
CA ASN A 444 17.05 -3.57 6.44
C ASN A 444 16.97 -2.06 6.14
N LEU A 445 17.02 -1.75 4.86
CA LEU A 445 17.02 -0.38 4.34
C LEU A 445 15.76 -0.17 3.50
N ILE A 446 15.09 0.96 3.73
CA ILE A 446 14.12 1.53 2.81
C ILE A 446 14.73 2.83 2.30
N VAL A 447 14.78 2.98 0.98
CA VAL A 447 15.38 4.15 0.35
C VAL A 447 14.43 4.74 -0.69
N PHE A 448 14.28 6.07 -0.66
CA PHE A 448 13.55 6.86 -1.64
C PHE A 448 14.53 7.85 -2.31
N ALA A 449 14.39 8.01 -3.61
CA ALA A 449 15.23 8.91 -4.41
C ALA A 449 14.58 10.29 -4.61
N ASP A 450 13.93 10.79 -3.57
CA ASP A 450 13.27 12.09 -3.50
C ASP A 450 13.17 12.51 -2.04
N THR A 451 13.66 13.70 -1.69
CA THR A 451 13.50 14.30 -0.36
C THR A 451 12.31 15.26 -0.32
N ASP A 452 11.97 15.86 -1.44
CA ASP A 452 10.89 16.85 -1.55
C ASP A 452 9.51 16.21 -1.38
N MET A 453 9.40 14.88 -1.54
CA MET A 453 8.19 14.15 -1.17
C MET A 453 7.77 14.32 0.30
N LEU A 454 8.70 14.74 1.17
CA LEU A 454 8.45 15.03 2.58
C LEU A 454 7.93 16.45 2.82
N ALA A 455 8.13 17.36 1.85
CA ALA A 455 7.76 18.76 1.98
C ALA A 455 6.24 18.96 1.90
N ASP A 456 5.71 19.83 2.74
CA ASP A 456 4.28 20.06 2.91
C ASP A 456 3.59 20.41 1.58
N PHE A 457 4.23 21.21 0.72
CA PHE A 457 3.65 21.63 -0.56
C PHE A 457 3.34 20.47 -1.53
N MET A 458 3.96 19.31 -1.34
CA MET A 458 3.73 18.14 -2.18
C MET A 458 2.47 17.36 -1.80
N TRP A 459 2.06 17.39 -0.55
CA TRP A 459 1.02 16.47 -0.08
C TRP A 459 0.02 17.07 0.92
N VAL A 460 0.30 18.28 1.47
CA VAL A 460 -0.58 18.98 2.41
C VAL A 460 -0.99 20.33 1.83
N ARG A 461 -2.28 20.66 1.94
CA ARG A 461 -2.81 22.00 1.70
C ARG A 461 -3.21 22.62 3.02
N GLU A 462 -2.59 23.73 3.37
CA GLU A 462 -3.03 24.53 4.50
C GLU A 462 -4.26 25.37 4.14
N GLN A 463 -5.29 25.28 4.96
CA GLN A 463 -6.47 26.13 4.89
C GLN A 463 -6.70 26.84 6.22
N ASN A 464 -6.91 28.14 6.18
CA ASN A 464 -7.31 28.90 7.35
C ASN A 464 -8.84 28.84 7.49
N PHE A 465 -9.32 28.07 8.46
CA PHE A 465 -10.75 27.98 8.77
C PHE A 465 -11.02 28.67 10.11
N PHE A 466 -11.70 29.84 10.10
CA PHE A 466 -12.01 30.65 11.28
C PHE A 466 -10.80 30.96 12.19
N GLY A 467 -9.62 31.23 11.58
CA GLY A 467 -8.38 31.51 12.31
C GLY A 467 -7.67 30.28 12.86
N GLN A 468 -8.16 29.09 12.61
CA GLN A 468 -7.48 27.83 12.86
C GLN A 468 -6.85 27.29 11.56
N ARG A 469 -5.60 26.88 11.65
CA ARG A 469 -4.88 26.22 10.57
C ARG A 469 -5.37 24.78 10.47
N VAL A 470 -6.01 24.44 9.36
CA VAL A 470 -6.46 23.06 9.07
C VAL A 470 -5.62 22.53 7.91
N GLU A 471 -4.94 21.43 8.13
CA GLU A 471 -4.16 20.72 7.13
C GLU A 471 -5.06 19.70 6.42
N GLN A 472 -5.13 19.80 5.09
CA GLN A 472 -5.82 18.83 4.24
C GLN A 472 -4.79 18.04 3.44
N GLU A 473 -4.76 16.74 3.62
CA GLU A 473 -3.91 15.86 2.82
C GLU A 473 -4.42 15.77 1.37
N LEU A 474 -3.54 16.02 0.40
CA LEU A 474 -3.77 15.92 -1.05
C LEU A 474 -3.23 14.62 -1.63
N ALA A 475 -2.27 14.00 -0.93
CA ALA A 475 -1.64 12.74 -1.27
C ALA A 475 -1.24 12.02 0.02
N ASN A 476 -0.94 10.74 -0.06
CA ASN A 476 -0.66 9.88 1.09
C ASN A 476 0.86 9.79 1.40
N ASN A 477 1.61 10.84 1.16
CA ASN A 477 3.06 10.84 1.41
C ASN A 477 3.36 10.61 2.91
N GLY A 478 2.63 11.29 3.79
CA GLY A 478 2.75 11.11 5.24
C GLY A 478 2.47 9.66 5.66
N GLU A 479 1.38 9.07 5.15
CA GLU A 479 1.03 7.68 5.41
C GLU A 479 2.13 6.70 4.96
N LEU A 480 2.70 6.89 3.76
CA LEU A 480 3.79 6.05 3.25
C LEU A 480 5.03 6.09 4.17
N VAL A 481 5.45 7.28 4.58
CA VAL A 481 6.62 7.47 5.46
C VAL A 481 6.36 6.88 6.84
N LEU A 482 5.17 7.12 7.39
CA LEU A 482 4.74 6.55 8.66
C LEU A 482 4.76 5.02 8.62
N ASN A 483 4.18 4.42 7.56
CA ASN A 483 4.19 2.97 7.36
C ASN A 483 5.62 2.42 7.23
N ALA A 484 6.51 3.13 6.53
CA ALA A 484 7.91 2.74 6.39
C ALA A 484 8.63 2.75 7.74
N LEU A 485 8.49 3.83 8.51
CA LEU A 485 9.17 3.98 9.80
C LEU A 485 8.61 3.03 10.87
N ASP A 486 7.31 2.85 10.89
CA ASP A 486 6.63 1.92 11.78
C ASP A 486 7.05 0.45 11.50
N ASN A 487 7.18 0.10 10.22
CA ASN A 487 7.70 -1.20 9.82
C ASN A 487 9.18 -1.39 10.23
N LEU A 488 10.00 -0.36 10.10
CA LEU A 488 11.43 -0.42 10.46
C LEU A 488 11.66 -0.40 11.97
N SER A 489 10.85 0.34 12.74
CA SER A 489 10.97 0.45 14.20
C SER A 489 10.33 -0.71 14.95
N GLY A 490 9.50 -1.50 14.28
CA GLY A 490 8.87 -2.71 14.81
C GLY A 490 9.87 -3.81 15.15
N SER A 491 9.42 -4.81 15.92
CA SER A 491 10.27 -5.97 16.21
C SER A 491 10.54 -6.79 14.95
N ALA A 492 11.66 -7.52 14.93
CA ALA A 492 11.95 -8.49 13.86
C ALA A 492 10.81 -9.52 13.67
N ASP A 493 10.06 -9.79 14.74
CA ASP A 493 8.90 -10.67 14.70
C ASP A 493 7.74 -10.04 13.93
N LEU A 494 7.45 -8.76 14.15
CA LEU A 494 6.42 -8.02 13.41
C LEU A 494 6.79 -7.89 11.92
N ILE A 495 8.06 -7.60 11.63
CA ILE A 495 8.57 -7.58 10.25
C ILE A 495 8.39 -8.95 9.57
N SER A 496 8.60 -10.05 10.30
CA SER A 496 8.44 -11.41 9.75
C SER A 496 6.98 -11.79 9.47
N VAL A 497 6.01 -11.21 10.17
CA VAL A 497 4.57 -11.40 9.90
C VAL A 497 4.19 -10.89 8.52
N ARG A 498 4.83 -9.81 8.07
CA ARG A 498 4.62 -9.18 6.79
C ARG A 498 5.09 -10.01 5.58
N ALA A 499 6.15 -10.79 5.72
CA ALA A 499 6.82 -11.50 4.61
C ALA A 499 5.95 -12.62 3.97
N ARG A 500 4.70 -12.77 4.38
CA ARG A 500 3.79 -13.76 3.82
C ARG A 500 3.17 -13.27 2.53
N GLY A 501 3.21 -14.15 1.53
CA GLY A 501 2.56 -13.94 0.25
C GLY A 501 1.06 -13.67 0.41
N THR A 502 0.55 -12.76 -0.40
CA THR A 502 -0.83 -12.29 -0.42
C THR A 502 -1.83 -13.41 -0.68
N TYR A 503 -2.96 -13.37 0.03
CA TYR A 503 -4.15 -14.20 -0.22
C TYR A 503 -4.79 -13.87 -1.57
N PHE A 504 -4.79 -12.60 -1.96
CA PHE A 504 -5.39 -12.10 -3.17
C PHE A 504 -4.54 -12.51 -4.38
N ARG A 505 -5.01 -13.53 -5.10
CA ARG A 505 -4.59 -13.79 -6.47
C ARG A 505 -5.69 -13.27 -7.37
N PRO A 506 -5.53 -12.09 -7.96
CA PRO A 506 -6.43 -11.68 -9.02
C PRO A 506 -6.39 -12.77 -10.09
N PHE A 507 -7.53 -13.07 -10.69
CA PHE A 507 -7.54 -13.92 -11.88
C PHE A 507 -6.80 -13.15 -12.98
N GLU A 508 -5.48 -13.31 -13.08
CA GLU A 508 -4.59 -12.56 -13.99
C GLU A 508 -5.15 -12.50 -15.40
N ARG A 509 -5.85 -13.57 -15.83
CA ARG A 509 -6.52 -13.62 -17.13
C ARG A 509 -7.79 -12.75 -17.17
N VAL A 510 -8.52 -12.63 -16.07
CA VAL A 510 -9.70 -11.75 -15.98
C VAL A 510 -9.25 -10.30 -15.94
N GLU A 511 -8.19 -10.00 -15.21
CA GLU A 511 -7.60 -8.65 -15.14
C GLU A 511 -6.91 -8.25 -16.46
N ALA A 512 -6.25 -9.18 -17.14
CA ALA A 512 -5.72 -8.95 -18.48
C ALA A 512 -6.83 -8.67 -19.50
N LEU A 513 -7.93 -9.43 -19.45
CA LEU A 513 -9.10 -9.20 -20.29
C LEU A 513 -9.78 -7.86 -19.93
N ARG A 514 -9.87 -7.52 -18.65
CA ARG A 514 -10.40 -6.24 -18.19
C ARG A 514 -9.54 -5.08 -18.68
N ARG A 515 -8.22 -5.18 -18.56
CA ARG A 515 -7.29 -4.15 -19.09
C ARG A 515 -7.45 -3.96 -20.61
N VAL A 516 -7.48 -5.04 -21.38
CA VAL A 516 -7.66 -4.95 -22.84
C VAL A 516 -9.03 -4.37 -23.20
N ALA A 517 -10.07 -4.72 -22.45
CA ALA A 517 -11.39 -4.13 -22.61
C ALA A 517 -11.38 -2.64 -22.23
N ASP A 518 -10.81 -2.28 -21.07
CA ASP A 518 -10.70 -0.89 -20.60
C ASP A 518 -9.89 -0.03 -21.58
N GLU A 519 -8.76 -0.50 -22.11
CA GLU A 519 -7.97 0.20 -23.14
C GLU A 519 -8.77 0.44 -24.42
N LYS A 520 -9.46 -0.59 -24.89
CA LYS A 520 -10.27 -0.53 -26.13
C LYS A 520 -11.46 0.44 -25.98
N PHE A 521 -12.13 0.41 -24.84
CA PHE A 521 -13.30 1.25 -24.59
C PHE A 521 -12.92 2.65 -24.15
N HIS A 522 -11.83 2.84 -23.41
CA HIS A 522 -11.33 4.17 -22.99
C HIS A 522 -10.93 5.02 -24.19
N ALA A 523 -10.22 4.46 -25.17
CA ALA A 523 -9.87 5.18 -26.40
C ALA A 523 -11.12 5.67 -27.14
N LYS A 524 -12.15 4.79 -27.25
CA LYS A 524 -13.41 5.16 -27.92
C LYS A 524 -14.26 6.14 -27.09
N GLU A 525 -14.26 5.99 -25.77
CA GLU A 525 -14.92 6.93 -24.86
C GLU A 525 -14.32 8.33 -24.96
N GLN A 526 -12.98 8.44 -24.92
CA GLN A 526 -12.28 9.72 -25.08
C GLN A 526 -12.55 10.39 -26.44
N GLU A 527 -12.57 9.61 -27.51
CA GLU A 527 -12.93 10.13 -28.85
C GLU A 527 -14.35 10.70 -28.85
N LEU A 528 -15.32 9.96 -28.33
CA LEU A 528 -16.72 10.39 -28.27
C LEU A 528 -16.95 11.58 -27.32
N GLU A 529 -16.22 11.63 -26.20
CA GLU A 529 -16.27 12.79 -25.29
C GLU A 529 -15.66 14.04 -25.91
N ALA A 530 -14.60 13.89 -26.72
CA ALA A 530 -14.04 15.01 -27.48
C ALA A 530 -15.04 15.53 -28.53
N GLN A 531 -15.71 14.62 -29.26
CA GLN A 531 -16.76 14.98 -30.22
C GLN A 531 -17.95 15.65 -29.52
N LEU A 532 -18.35 15.18 -28.34
CA LEU A 532 -19.42 15.78 -27.56
C LEU A 532 -19.08 17.20 -27.14
N ARG A 533 -17.86 17.43 -26.62
CA ARG A 533 -17.41 18.78 -26.25
C ARG A 533 -17.38 19.74 -27.45
N ASP A 534 -16.87 19.29 -28.59
CA ASP A 534 -16.85 20.11 -29.84
C ASP A 534 -18.28 20.46 -30.28
N THR A 535 -19.21 19.50 -30.27
CA THR A 535 -20.60 19.73 -30.65
C THR A 535 -21.32 20.66 -29.64
N GLU A 536 -21.05 20.51 -28.34
CA GLU A 536 -21.60 21.39 -27.29
C GLU A 536 -21.07 22.83 -27.42
N GLN A 537 -19.79 23.01 -27.74
CA GLN A 537 -19.19 24.32 -27.96
C GLN A 537 -19.76 25.00 -29.21
N LYS A 538 -20.01 24.24 -30.28
CA LYS A 538 -20.67 24.77 -31.50
C LYS A 538 -22.11 25.19 -31.20
N LEU A 539 -22.86 24.39 -30.47
CA LEU A 539 -24.20 24.73 -30.00
C LEU A 539 -24.22 25.99 -29.13
N GLU A 540 -23.32 26.11 -28.18
CA GLU A 540 -23.19 27.30 -27.32
C GLU A 540 -22.86 28.57 -28.16
N THR A 541 -21.93 28.43 -29.14
CA THR A 541 -21.57 29.53 -30.05
C THR A 541 -22.77 29.98 -30.89
N LEU A 542 -23.60 29.05 -31.35
CA LEU A 542 -24.83 29.39 -32.10
C LEU A 542 -25.88 30.02 -31.19
N GLN A 543 -25.99 29.57 -29.94
CA GLN A 543 -26.91 30.12 -28.96
C GLN A 543 -26.49 31.49 -28.43
N SER A 544 -25.18 31.73 -28.22
CA SER A 544 -24.66 33.04 -27.79
C SER A 544 -24.84 34.12 -28.85
N LYS A 545 -24.65 33.78 -30.12
CA LYS A 545 -24.98 34.70 -31.25
C LYS A 545 -26.47 35.08 -31.29
N ARG A 546 -27.35 34.30 -30.66
CA ARG A 546 -28.78 34.59 -30.50
C ARG A 546 -29.04 35.60 -29.39
N SER A 547 -28.24 35.65 -28.32
CA SER A 547 -28.47 36.56 -27.18
C SER A 547 -28.02 37.98 -27.44
N ASP A 548 -27.04 38.20 -28.35
CA ASP A 548 -26.47 39.51 -28.65
C ASP A 548 -27.26 40.34 -29.66
N GLN A 549 -28.23 39.72 -30.35
CA GLN A 549 -29.08 40.42 -31.34
C GLN A 549 -30.55 40.31 -30.92
N SER A 550 -31.00 41.28 -30.14
CA SER A 550 -32.45 41.43 -29.80
C SER A 550 -33.29 41.55 -31.08
N ASN A 551 -34.14 40.55 -31.34
CA ASN A 551 -35.18 40.48 -32.39
C ASN A 551 -34.80 39.95 -33.78
N ILE A 552 -33.91 39.00 -33.94
CA ILE A 552 -33.76 38.34 -35.24
C ILE A 552 -34.33 36.90 -35.16
N ILE A 553 -35.36 36.64 -35.96
CA ILE A 553 -35.85 35.29 -36.29
C ILE A 553 -34.70 34.54 -36.96
N LEU A 554 -34.33 33.34 -36.42
CA LEU A 554 -33.35 32.47 -37.02
C LEU A 554 -33.64 32.28 -38.52
N THR A 555 -32.61 32.33 -39.37
CA THR A 555 -32.83 31.94 -40.76
C THR A 555 -33.15 30.44 -40.82
N PRO A 556 -33.89 29.95 -41.81
CA PRO A 556 -34.23 28.53 -41.95
C PRO A 556 -32.97 27.62 -42.02
N GLU A 557 -31.84 28.20 -42.46
CA GLU A 557 -30.55 27.48 -42.49
C GLU A 557 -29.97 27.32 -41.08
N GLN A 558 -30.03 28.35 -40.25
CA GLN A 558 -29.55 28.33 -38.85
C GLN A 558 -30.41 27.41 -37.98
N GLU A 559 -31.71 27.33 -38.20
CA GLU A 559 -32.61 26.43 -37.52
C GLU A 559 -32.30 24.97 -37.85
N LYS A 560 -32.04 24.65 -39.12
CA LYS A 560 -31.58 23.35 -39.56
C LYS A 560 -30.22 22.96 -39.00
N GLU A 561 -29.30 23.88 -38.87
CA GLU A 561 -27.96 23.66 -38.31
C GLU A 561 -28.05 23.39 -36.78
N LEU A 562 -28.94 24.08 -36.07
CA LEU A 562 -29.21 23.87 -34.67
C LEU A 562 -29.83 22.47 -34.42
N ASP A 563 -30.83 22.10 -35.22
CA ASP A 563 -31.47 20.80 -35.16
C ASP A 563 -30.46 19.67 -35.44
N HIS A 564 -29.60 19.86 -36.44
CA HIS A 564 -28.53 18.91 -36.79
C HIS A 564 -27.56 18.67 -35.62
N PHE A 565 -27.06 19.75 -34.99
CA PHE A 565 -26.16 19.61 -33.83
C PHE A 565 -26.86 19.01 -32.60
N GLN A 566 -28.16 19.26 -32.43
CA GLN A 566 -28.95 18.60 -31.37
C GLN A 566 -29.10 17.10 -31.60
N GLU A 567 -29.40 16.70 -32.85
CA GLU A 567 -29.46 15.28 -33.22
C GLU A 567 -28.10 14.59 -33.07
N GLU A 568 -26.99 15.25 -33.50
CA GLU A 568 -25.64 14.75 -33.35
C GLU A 568 -25.26 14.57 -31.88
N LYS A 569 -25.57 15.54 -31.00
CA LYS A 569 -25.38 15.44 -29.55
C LYS A 569 -26.11 14.24 -28.95
N VAL A 570 -27.37 14.03 -29.33
CA VAL A 570 -28.17 12.87 -28.88
C VAL A 570 -27.56 11.56 -29.39
N GLY A 571 -27.07 11.53 -30.64
CA GLY A 571 -26.39 10.40 -31.26
C GLY A 571 -25.13 10.01 -30.50
N ILE A 572 -24.24 10.97 -30.21
CA ILE A 572 -22.98 10.77 -29.48
C ILE A 572 -23.28 10.28 -28.04
N ARG A 573 -24.24 10.87 -27.34
CA ARG A 573 -24.64 10.41 -26.01
C ARG A 573 -25.20 8.99 -26.00
N LYS A 574 -25.89 8.59 -27.07
CA LYS A 574 -26.37 7.22 -27.23
C LYS A 574 -25.21 6.24 -27.44
N GLN A 575 -24.21 6.61 -28.24
CA GLN A 575 -23.00 5.82 -28.48
C GLN A 575 -22.18 5.70 -27.20
N LEU A 576 -21.99 6.76 -26.42
CA LEU A 576 -21.31 6.72 -25.13
C LEU A 576 -22.00 5.74 -24.15
N ARG A 577 -23.31 5.76 -24.09
CA ARG A 577 -24.06 4.78 -23.25
C ARG A 577 -23.87 3.34 -23.74
N GLN A 578 -23.82 3.11 -25.04
CA GLN A 578 -23.58 1.77 -25.62
C GLN A 578 -22.18 1.26 -25.34
N VAL A 579 -21.15 2.14 -25.43
CA VAL A 579 -19.76 1.80 -25.09
C VAL A 579 -19.65 1.39 -23.63
N ARG A 580 -20.23 2.17 -22.71
CA ARG A 580 -20.24 1.85 -21.26
C ARG A 580 -21.02 0.57 -20.95
N ALA A 581 -22.16 0.36 -21.59
CA ALA A 581 -22.94 -0.87 -21.41
C ALA A 581 -22.23 -2.11 -21.97
N GLY A 582 -21.49 -1.99 -23.07
CA GLY A 582 -20.75 -3.08 -23.68
C GLY A 582 -19.61 -3.61 -22.80
N LEU A 583 -18.92 -2.72 -22.06
CA LEU A 583 -17.90 -3.10 -21.08
C LEU A 583 -18.49 -4.01 -19.97
N ASP A 584 -19.63 -3.61 -19.42
CA ASP A 584 -20.33 -4.37 -18.38
C ASP A 584 -20.83 -5.74 -18.87
N GLU A 585 -21.22 -5.84 -20.12
CA GLU A 585 -21.79 -7.07 -20.70
C GLU A 585 -20.71 -8.14 -20.95
N GLU A 586 -19.51 -7.76 -21.43
CA GLU A 586 -18.39 -8.70 -21.62
C GLU A 586 -17.91 -9.27 -20.28
N ILE A 587 -17.81 -8.44 -19.23
CA ILE A 587 -17.41 -8.89 -17.87
C ILE A 587 -18.48 -9.83 -17.28
N LYS A 588 -19.77 -9.51 -17.43
CA LYS A 588 -20.88 -10.35 -16.97
C LYS A 588 -20.96 -11.68 -17.76
N GLY A 589 -20.66 -11.65 -19.05
CA GLY A 589 -20.63 -12.84 -19.93
C GLY A 589 -19.60 -13.87 -19.44
N LEU A 590 -18.40 -13.44 -19.09
CA LEU A 590 -17.36 -14.31 -18.55
C LEU A 590 -17.74 -14.88 -17.18
N GLY A 591 -18.33 -14.07 -16.31
CA GLY A 591 -18.83 -14.51 -15.00
C GLY A 591 -19.92 -15.59 -15.13
N ASN A 592 -20.83 -15.42 -16.07
CA ASN A 592 -21.90 -16.40 -16.34
C ASN A 592 -21.37 -17.71 -16.92
N LEU A 593 -20.35 -17.66 -17.80
CA LEU A 593 -19.68 -18.85 -18.32
C LEU A 593 -18.99 -19.65 -17.20
N LEU A 594 -18.29 -18.98 -16.29
CA LEU A 594 -17.63 -19.63 -15.15
C LEU A 594 -18.65 -20.23 -14.18
N LYS A 595 -19.77 -19.54 -13.93
CA LYS A 595 -20.88 -20.07 -13.12
C LYS A 595 -21.47 -21.32 -13.77
N PHE A 596 -21.74 -21.31 -15.07
CA PHE A 596 -22.26 -22.47 -15.79
C PHE A 596 -21.30 -23.66 -15.73
N LEU A 597 -20.00 -23.43 -15.95
CA LEU A 597 -18.99 -24.50 -15.85
C LEU A 597 -18.98 -25.14 -14.45
N ASN A 598 -18.97 -24.34 -13.39
CA ASN A 598 -18.88 -24.85 -12.02
C ASN A 598 -20.19 -25.46 -11.50
N ILE A 599 -21.34 -24.89 -11.86
CA ILE A 599 -22.65 -25.31 -11.31
C ILE A 599 -23.22 -26.48 -12.10
N VAL A 600 -22.95 -26.56 -13.42
CA VAL A 600 -23.57 -27.56 -14.29
C VAL A 600 -22.55 -28.61 -14.77
N VAL A 601 -21.44 -28.19 -15.37
CA VAL A 601 -20.50 -29.11 -16.04
C VAL A 601 -19.74 -29.97 -15.01
N VAL A 602 -19.22 -29.40 -13.96
CA VAL A 602 -18.43 -30.14 -12.95
C VAL A 602 -19.29 -31.18 -12.20
N PRO A 603 -20.48 -30.85 -11.66
CA PRO A 603 -21.35 -31.89 -11.05
C PRO A 603 -21.78 -32.98 -12.03
N PHE A 604 -22.06 -32.62 -13.29
CA PHE A 604 -22.41 -33.60 -14.33
C PHE A 604 -21.27 -34.58 -14.62
N LEU A 605 -20.04 -34.08 -14.75
CA LEU A 605 -18.84 -34.93 -14.93
C LEU A 605 -18.62 -35.85 -13.71
N PHE A 606 -18.83 -35.35 -12.51
CA PHE A 606 -18.77 -36.17 -11.28
C PHE A 606 -19.83 -37.26 -11.25
N ALA A 607 -21.07 -36.94 -11.59
CA ALA A 607 -22.16 -37.91 -11.70
C ALA A 607 -21.87 -38.97 -12.76
N ALA A 608 -21.39 -38.56 -13.91
CA ALA A 608 -20.99 -39.48 -14.99
C ALA A 608 -19.85 -40.42 -14.58
N LEU A 609 -18.82 -39.88 -13.88
CA LEU A 609 -17.71 -40.68 -13.35
C LEU A 609 -18.19 -41.74 -12.33
N VAL A 610 -19.09 -41.37 -11.41
CA VAL A 610 -19.68 -42.28 -10.44
C VAL A 610 -20.47 -43.39 -11.12
N LEU A 611 -21.28 -43.05 -12.15
CA LEU A 611 -22.05 -44.04 -12.95
C LEU A 611 -21.12 -44.98 -13.73
N ILE A 612 -20.04 -44.49 -14.29
CA ILE A 612 -19.04 -45.30 -14.99
C ILE A 612 -18.38 -46.29 -14.01
N ILE A 613 -17.95 -45.82 -12.84
CA ILE A 613 -17.36 -46.67 -11.79
C ILE A 613 -18.36 -47.72 -11.31
N ALA A 614 -19.62 -47.34 -11.12
CA ALA A 614 -20.69 -48.28 -10.73
C ALA A 614 -20.94 -49.33 -11.81
N ALA A 615 -20.94 -48.96 -13.10
CA ALA A 615 -21.07 -49.88 -14.21
C ALA A 615 -19.89 -50.86 -14.32
N PHE A 616 -18.65 -50.39 -14.12
CA PHE A 616 -17.46 -51.25 -14.07
C PHE A 616 -17.49 -52.22 -12.89
N ARG A 617 -17.93 -51.80 -11.70
CA ARG A 617 -18.13 -52.70 -10.54
C ARG A 617 -19.19 -53.75 -10.80
N LYS A 618 -20.31 -53.38 -11.43
CA LYS A 618 -21.39 -54.32 -11.77
C LYS A 618 -20.93 -55.36 -12.82
N ARG A 619 -20.10 -54.97 -13.81
CA ARG A 619 -19.50 -55.91 -14.76
C ARG A 619 -18.52 -56.88 -14.11
N LYS A 620 -17.68 -56.42 -13.16
CA LYS A 620 -16.76 -57.29 -12.41
C LYS A 620 -17.50 -58.31 -11.53
N THR A 621 -18.61 -57.94 -10.94
CA THR A 621 -19.44 -58.88 -10.12
C THR A 621 -20.16 -59.90 -10.99
N LEU A 622 -20.61 -59.55 -12.20
CA LEU A 622 -21.23 -60.47 -13.17
C LEU A 622 -20.23 -61.47 -13.77
N SER A 623 -18.97 -61.05 -14.03
CA SER A 623 -17.92 -61.95 -14.51
C SER A 623 -17.43 -62.95 -13.43
N ALA A 624 -17.47 -62.55 -12.16
CA ALA A 624 -17.09 -63.42 -11.02
C ALA A 624 -18.18 -64.47 -10.70
N THR A 625 -19.45 -64.21 -11.02
CA THR A 625 -20.54 -65.19 -10.89
C THR A 625 -20.58 -66.21 -12.02
N ASN A 626 -20.21 -65.86 -13.26
CA ASN A 626 -20.14 -66.78 -14.39
C ASN A 626 -18.96 -67.78 -14.31
N ASN A 627 -17.89 -67.45 -13.61
CA ASN A 627 -16.73 -68.34 -13.45
C ASN A 627 -16.89 -69.35 -12.30
N LYS A 628 -17.98 -69.27 -11.50
CA LYS A 628 -18.29 -70.26 -10.45
C LYS A 628 -19.34 -71.33 -10.88
N GLY A 629 -19.86 -71.24 -12.10
CA GLY A 629 -20.87 -72.16 -12.63
C GLY A 629 -20.35 -73.20 -13.62
N SER A 630 -19.01 -73.27 -13.88
CA SER A 630 -18.45 -74.24 -14.82
C SER A 630 -17.55 -75.31 -14.22
N ASN A 631 -17.60 -75.48 -12.87
CA ASN A 631 -16.91 -76.58 -12.18
C ASN A 631 -17.89 -77.30 -11.22
N THR A 632 -18.92 -77.93 -11.80
CA THR A 632 -19.66 -79.03 -11.21
C THR A 632 -20.00 -80.02 -12.33
#